data_d2159503e316a20c1f7850c182c5f988
#
_entry.id   d2159503e316a20c1f7850c182c5f988
#
_cell.length_a   1.000
_cell.length_b   1.000
_cell.length_c   1.000
_cell.angle_alpha   90.00
_cell.angle_beta   90.00
_cell.angle_gamma   90.00
#
_symmetry.space_group_name_H-M   'P 1'
#
loop_
_entity.id
_entity.type
_entity.pdbx_description
1 polymer ?
#
loop_
_entity_poly.entity_id
_entity_poly.type
_entity_poly.pdbx_seq_one_letter_code
_entity_poly.pdbx_strand_id
1 'polypeptide(L)'
;MIHYPVGNGADDKREAFQREVARKLDRGYLDFSGAQFPSLRLPETGLRLARGCPIFTGAEFHSAVDSDWAIFEGVAAFSSTIFHESASFSGAAFHHDADFRGAEFHGNVDFSHASFTRQARFSHAVFHEHAEFDQCHFREAVSFDWARVCKSLWFSGSDKTSVFEPGSSLNLQFATFDRPEAVVFSSVRLHPAWFVNTDAGKFAFTKVTWPQLARLRWIWEDLQAVKTGDPKAALGEPEESLSIACQRLAVNSEENQRYDDASAFRYAAMDLRRRSKKFRGLLWRLEWWYWFASGYSERLVRSAAVLAGIWFLFTFLYTQVNFVRWEPKVENAAQVRTAVAAAWIQPLKFTEALGYSAAVMTLQKPEPRPSSLTAKNLVLLETILGPLQAALLALTVRRRFMRT
;
A
#
# COMPACT_ATOMS: atom_id res chain seq x y z
N MET A 1 37.01 -9.05 28.00
CA MET A 1 36.38 -10.16 27.25
C MET A 1 36.14 -11.32 28.21
N ILE A 2 34.94 -11.83 28.26
CA ILE A 2 34.63 -13.06 28.98
C ILE A 2 34.65 -14.17 27.93
N HIS A 3 35.71 -14.97 27.91
CA HIS A 3 35.82 -16.16 27.05
C HIS A 3 35.44 -17.40 27.85
N TYR A 4 34.56 -18.21 27.25
CA TYR A 4 34.21 -19.51 27.77
C TYR A 4 35.20 -20.56 27.28
N PRO A 5 35.84 -21.36 28.14
CA PRO A 5 36.71 -22.45 27.72
C PRO A 5 35.85 -23.65 27.25
N VAL A 6 35.95 -23.99 25.95
CA VAL A 6 35.34 -25.20 25.38
C VAL A 6 36.11 -26.42 25.90
N GLY A 7 35.52 -27.26 26.76
CA GLY A 7 36.12 -28.50 27.27
C GLY A 7 35.20 -29.31 28.19
N ASN A 8 35.42 -30.61 28.31
CA ASN A 8 34.63 -31.58 29.04
C ASN A 8 34.33 -31.17 30.51
N GLY A 9 33.09 -31.10 30.91
CA GLY A 9 32.59 -30.65 32.20
C GLY A 9 31.53 -29.54 32.03
N ALA A 10 30.67 -29.71 31.03
CA ALA A 10 29.83 -28.61 30.50
C ALA A 10 28.84 -28.02 31.52
N ASP A 11 28.23 -28.85 32.39
CA ASP A 11 27.11 -28.36 33.22
C ASP A 11 27.57 -27.54 34.43
N ASP A 12 28.62 -27.99 35.14
CA ASP A 12 29.17 -27.21 36.27
C ASP A 12 29.76 -25.86 35.83
N LYS A 13 30.34 -25.83 34.64
CA LYS A 13 30.91 -24.60 34.06
C LYS A 13 29.81 -23.65 33.58
N ARG A 14 28.69 -24.18 33.06
CA ARG A 14 27.51 -23.37 32.67
C ARG A 14 26.90 -22.67 33.88
N GLU A 15 26.69 -23.42 34.97
CA GLU A 15 26.14 -22.82 36.18
C GLU A 15 27.09 -21.79 36.82
N ALA A 16 28.39 -22.05 36.83
CA ALA A 16 29.39 -21.12 37.30
C ALA A 16 29.43 -19.84 36.48
N PHE A 17 29.31 -19.97 35.14
CA PHE A 17 29.24 -18.84 34.23
C PHE A 17 27.95 -18.02 34.45
N GLN A 18 26.79 -18.67 34.56
CA GLN A 18 25.50 -17.98 34.85
C GLN A 18 25.56 -17.24 36.18
N ARG A 19 26.12 -17.85 37.23
CA ARG A 19 26.35 -17.20 38.52
C ARG A 19 27.26 -15.98 38.42
N GLU A 20 28.32 -16.03 37.60
CA GLU A 20 29.21 -14.89 37.38
C GLU A 20 28.53 -13.76 36.61
N VAL A 21 27.73 -14.08 35.56
CA VAL A 21 26.94 -13.10 34.81
C VAL A 21 25.93 -12.44 35.75
N ALA A 22 25.18 -13.23 36.52
CA ALA A 22 24.21 -12.70 37.48
C ALA A 22 24.90 -11.78 38.52
N ARG A 23 26.05 -12.20 39.07
CA ARG A 23 26.84 -11.39 40.03
C ARG A 23 27.35 -10.08 39.43
N LYS A 24 27.71 -10.06 38.10
CA LYS A 24 28.10 -8.84 37.41
C LYS A 24 26.92 -7.91 37.21
N LEU A 25 25.79 -8.45 36.77
CA LEU A 25 24.53 -7.69 36.64
C LEU A 25 24.13 -7.04 37.99
N ASP A 26 24.18 -7.80 39.10
CA ASP A 26 23.89 -7.30 40.43
C ASP A 26 24.84 -6.17 40.88
N ARG A 27 26.08 -6.20 40.41
CA ARG A 27 27.08 -5.15 40.67
C ARG A 27 26.96 -3.96 39.68
N GLY A 28 25.98 -3.99 38.77
CA GLY A 28 25.77 -2.94 37.78
C GLY A 28 26.76 -2.96 36.63
N TYR A 29 27.43 -4.09 36.37
CA TYR A 29 28.21 -4.27 35.15
C TYR A 29 27.27 -4.60 34.00
N LEU A 30 27.21 -3.73 32.99
CA LEU A 30 26.20 -3.80 31.94
C LEU A 30 26.79 -4.01 30.53
N ASP A 31 28.11 -3.92 30.36
CA ASP A 31 28.76 -4.05 29.06
C ASP A 31 29.27 -5.49 28.83
N PHE A 32 28.52 -6.22 27.98
CA PHE A 32 28.83 -7.55 27.52
C PHE A 32 29.17 -7.55 26.02
N SER A 33 29.57 -6.43 25.47
CA SER A 33 29.91 -6.32 24.04
C SER A 33 30.95 -7.35 23.62
N GLY A 34 30.66 -8.10 22.53
CA GLY A 34 31.52 -9.14 22.00
C GLY A 34 31.73 -10.35 22.93
N ALA A 35 30.92 -10.51 23.99
CA ALA A 35 31.01 -11.67 24.86
C ALA A 35 30.39 -12.92 24.21
N GLN A 36 30.99 -14.10 24.51
CA GLN A 36 30.46 -15.39 24.09
C GLN A 36 29.68 -16.03 25.26
N PHE A 37 28.41 -16.33 25.04
CA PHE A 37 27.55 -16.95 26.03
C PHE A 37 27.24 -18.39 25.63
N PRO A 38 27.69 -19.41 26.42
CA PRO A 38 27.32 -20.79 26.18
C PRO A 38 25.81 -21.05 26.41
N SER A 39 25.24 -20.35 27.37
CA SER A 39 23.79 -20.29 27.62
C SER A 39 23.48 -19.02 28.40
N LEU A 40 22.40 -18.36 28.08
CA LEU A 40 21.88 -17.25 28.88
C LEU A 40 20.38 -17.42 29.09
N ARG A 41 19.99 -17.47 30.37
CA ARG A 41 18.62 -17.34 30.79
C ARG A 41 18.49 -16.06 31.59
N LEU A 42 17.74 -15.09 31.05
CA LEU A 42 17.43 -13.90 31.82
C LEU A 42 16.27 -14.23 32.77
N PRO A 43 16.32 -13.78 34.03
CA PRO A 43 15.31 -14.16 35.03
C PRO A 43 13.92 -13.66 34.65
N GLU A 44 12.90 -14.53 34.81
CA GLU A 44 11.47 -14.29 34.53
C GLU A 44 10.87 -13.11 35.37
N THR A 45 11.47 -12.79 36.49
CA THR A 45 11.02 -11.73 37.40
C THR A 45 11.47 -10.33 36.99
N GLY A 46 11.50 -10.09 35.65
CA GLY A 46 11.91 -8.82 35.08
C GLY A 46 13.27 -8.39 35.63
N LEU A 47 14.28 -8.44 34.83
CA LEU A 47 15.55 -7.79 35.14
C LEU A 47 15.25 -6.27 35.25
N ARG A 48 14.63 -5.84 36.34
CA ARG A 48 14.53 -4.42 36.69
C ARG A 48 15.93 -3.95 36.99
N LEU A 49 16.68 -3.75 35.90
CA LEU A 49 17.98 -3.07 35.99
C LEU A 49 17.68 -1.61 36.33
N ALA A 50 17.45 -1.34 37.58
CA ALA A 50 17.20 0.00 38.12
C ALA A 50 18.30 1.02 37.77
N ARG A 51 19.35 0.62 37.05
CA ARG A 51 20.51 1.46 36.68
C ARG A 51 20.97 1.35 35.25
N GLY A 52 20.21 0.68 34.35
CA GLY A 52 20.53 0.56 32.92
C GLY A 52 20.27 -0.83 32.35
N CYS A 53 20.28 -1.00 31.02
CA CYS A 53 20.15 -2.30 30.35
C CYS A 53 21.52 -2.87 29.98
N PRO A 54 21.68 -4.21 29.99
CA PRO A 54 22.90 -4.84 29.47
C PRO A 54 23.08 -4.54 27.99
N ILE A 55 24.34 -4.33 27.62
CA ILE A 55 24.78 -4.09 26.24
C ILE A 55 25.35 -5.41 25.72
N PHE A 56 24.68 -6.01 24.73
CA PHE A 56 25.08 -7.26 24.07
C PHE A 56 25.59 -7.05 22.65
N THR A 57 25.98 -5.83 22.30
CA THR A 57 26.46 -5.51 20.95
C THR A 57 27.61 -6.42 20.53
N GLY A 58 27.43 -7.16 19.41
CA GLY A 58 28.40 -8.10 18.89
C GLY A 58 28.62 -9.33 19.77
N ALA A 59 27.74 -9.61 20.72
CA ALA A 59 27.81 -10.82 21.54
C ALA A 59 27.36 -12.06 20.74
N GLU A 60 27.83 -13.25 21.14
CA GLU A 60 27.46 -14.53 20.52
C GLU A 60 26.80 -15.43 21.56
N PHE A 61 25.59 -15.90 21.26
CA PHE A 61 24.82 -16.84 22.07
C PHE A 61 24.81 -18.22 21.40
N HIS A 62 25.56 -19.18 21.99
CA HIS A 62 25.74 -20.52 21.42
C HIS A 62 24.65 -21.52 21.80
N SER A 63 23.75 -21.17 22.71
CA SER A 63 22.57 -21.97 23.00
C SER A 63 21.31 -21.08 23.03
N ALA A 64 20.16 -21.71 23.19
CA ALA A 64 18.89 -21.00 23.21
C ALA A 64 18.88 -19.88 24.28
N VAL A 65 18.38 -18.72 23.88
CA VAL A 65 18.19 -17.57 24.76
C VAL A 65 16.72 -17.52 25.18
N ASP A 66 16.49 -17.51 26.49
CA ASP A 66 15.17 -17.38 27.11
C ASP A 66 15.12 -16.02 27.82
N SER A 67 14.35 -15.10 27.24
CA SER A 67 14.11 -13.76 27.76
C SER A 67 12.61 -13.48 27.86
N ASP A 68 11.81 -14.53 28.08
CA ASP A 68 10.37 -14.43 28.18
C ASP A 68 9.98 -13.55 29.36
N TRP A 69 9.02 -12.65 29.12
CA TRP A 69 8.52 -11.68 30.11
C TRP A 69 9.59 -10.75 30.71
N ALA A 70 10.79 -10.69 30.08
CA ALA A 70 11.85 -9.79 30.53
C ALA A 70 11.45 -8.32 30.36
N ILE A 71 11.83 -7.46 31.31
CA ILE A 71 11.56 -6.03 31.26
C ILE A 71 12.86 -5.27 31.01
N PHE A 72 12.98 -4.63 29.86
CA PHE A 72 14.11 -3.79 29.49
C PHE A 72 13.75 -2.32 29.77
N GLU A 73 14.17 -1.82 30.94
CA GLU A 73 13.90 -0.44 31.39
C GLU A 73 14.75 0.62 30.64
N GLY A 74 15.84 0.24 29.99
CA GLY A 74 16.70 1.09 29.17
C GLY A 74 16.78 0.58 27.74
N VAL A 75 17.74 1.11 26.97
CA VAL A 75 17.98 0.67 25.59
C VAL A 75 18.42 -0.78 25.56
N ALA A 76 17.67 -1.64 24.87
CA ALA A 76 18.04 -3.04 24.69
C ALA A 76 19.00 -3.14 23.49
N ALA A 77 20.30 -3.22 23.76
CA ALA A 77 21.37 -3.14 22.74
C ALA A 77 21.83 -4.54 22.32
N PHE A 78 21.23 -5.08 21.25
CA PHE A 78 21.57 -6.35 20.62
C PHE A 78 22.11 -6.17 19.19
N SER A 79 22.68 -5.02 18.87
CA SER A 79 23.20 -4.80 17.53
C SER A 79 24.37 -5.71 17.20
N SER A 80 24.37 -6.29 15.98
CA SER A 80 25.38 -7.26 15.49
C SER A 80 25.54 -8.49 16.40
N THR A 81 24.52 -8.85 17.17
CA THR A 81 24.49 -10.04 18.03
C THR A 81 24.21 -11.28 17.21
N ILE A 82 24.86 -12.40 17.50
CA ILE A 82 24.64 -13.69 16.84
C ILE A 82 23.95 -14.65 17.81
N PHE A 83 22.77 -15.13 17.42
CA PHE A 83 22.02 -16.17 18.11
C PHE A 83 22.10 -17.46 17.31
N HIS A 84 22.93 -18.41 17.76
CA HIS A 84 23.15 -19.68 17.07
C HIS A 84 21.99 -20.66 17.19
N GLU A 85 21.20 -20.54 18.25
CA GLU A 85 20.02 -21.35 18.53
C GLU A 85 18.77 -20.43 18.62
N SER A 86 17.64 -20.98 19.06
CA SER A 86 16.41 -20.21 19.21
C SER A 86 16.53 -19.10 20.25
N ALA A 87 15.90 -17.97 19.98
CA ALA A 87 15.83 -16.85 20.92
C ALA A 87 14.36 -16.49 21.20
N SER A 88 13.96 -16.55 22.48
CA SER A 88 12.62 -16.16 22.89
C SER A 88 12.66 -14.85 23.67
N PHE A 89 11.81 -13.91 23.26
CA PHE A 89 11.48 -12.64 23.88
C PHE A 89 9.96 -12.53 24.06
N SER A 90 9.28 -13.68 24.22
CA SER A 90 7.83 -13.73 24.30
C SER A 90 7.35 -12.97 25.54
N GLY A 91 6.38 -12.07 25.36
CA GLY A 91 5.88 -11.22 26.45
C GLY A 91 6.87 -10.18 26.97
N ALA A 92 8.05 -10.02 26.39
CA ALA A 92 9.05 -9.06 26.84
C ALA A 92 8.58 -7.60 26.69
N ALA A 93 8.95 -6.73 27.62
CA ALA A 93 8.63 -5.31 27.60
C ALA A 93 9.88 -4.45 27.36
N PHE A 94 9.90 -3.77 26.22
CA PHE A 94 10.95 -2.81 25.85
C PHE A 94 10.46 -1.38 26.07
N HIS A 95 10.86 -0.76 27.18
CA HIS A 95 10.42 0.59 27.55
C HIS A 95 11.16 1.69 26.80
N HIS A 96 12.34 1.39 26.26
CA HIS A 96 13.15 2.26 25.40
C HIS A 96 13.41 1.61 24.04
N ASP A 97 14.35 2.15 23.27
CA ASP A 97 14.71 1.61 21.96
C ASP A 97 15.20 0.16 22.08
N ALA A 98 14.72 -0.71 21.19
CA ALA A 98 15.18 -2.07 21.03
C ALA A 98 16.04 -2.14 19.75
N ASP A 99 17.34 -2.31 19.91
CA ASP A 99 18.30 -2.26 18.83
C ASP A 99 18.85 -3.66 18.47
N PHE A 100 18.30 -4.25 17.43
CA PHE A 100 18.70 -5.53 16.84
C PHE A 100 19.34 -5.34 15.45
N ARG A 101 19.90 -4.17 15.16
CA ARG A 101 20.51 -3.89 13.86
C ARG A 101 21.68 -4.83 13.57
N GLY A 102 21.64 -5.48 12.39
CA GLY A 102 22.66 -6.45 11.99
C GLY A 102 22.71 -7.69 12.85
N ALA A 103 21.69 -7.95 13.69
CA ALA A 103 21.63 -9.19 14.45
C ALA A 103 21.37 -10.39 13.53
N GLU A 104 21.99 -11.54 13.83
CA GLU A 104 21.82 -12.79 13.09
C GLU A 104 21.11 -13.82 13.96
N PHE A 105 19.94 -14.28 13.52
CA PHE A 105 19.15 -15.32 14.17
C PHE A 105 19.23 -16.61 13.34
N HIS A 106 20.06 -17.56 13.78
CA HIS A 106 20.18 -18.86 13.11
C HIS A 106 19.07 -19.82 13.48
N GLY A 107 18.51 -19.72 14.69
CA GLY A 107 17.32 -20.43 15.13
C GLY A 107 16.05 -19.60 14.99
N ASN A 108 14.93 -20.18 15.46
CA ASN A 108 13.67 -19.43 15.53
C ASN A 108 13.78 -18.26 16.51
N VAL A 109 13.14 -17.15 16.18
CA VAL A 109 12.99 -16.04 17.11
C VAL A 109 11.51 -15.74 17.35
N ASP A 110 11.16 -15.65 18.64
CA ASP A 110 9.80 -15.39 19.10
C ASP A 110 9.74 -14.07 19.86
N PHE A 111 8.98 -13.11 19.33
CA PHE A 111 8.61 -11.85 19.97
C PHE A 111 7.11 -11.80 20.30
N SER A 112 6.41 -12.94 20.31
CA SER A 112 4.97 -12.96 20.56
C SER A 112 4.62 -12.26 21.87
N HIS A 113 3.54 -11.44 21.85
CA HIS A 113 3.10 -10.63 22.98
C HIS A 113 4.10 -9.58 23.50
N ALA A 114 5.24 -9.40 22.82
CA ALA A 114 6.21 -8.38 23.22
C ALA A 114 5.66 -6.96 23.04
N SER A 115 6.04 -6.03 23.91
CA SER A 115 5.65 -4.64 23.81
C SER A 115 6.85 -3.72 23.59
N PHE A 116 6.79 -2.91 22.53
CA PHE A 116 7.82 -1.95 22.14
C PHE A 116 7.27 -0.53 22.33
N THR A 117 7.69 0.14 23.39
CA THR A 117 7.22 1.50 23.72
C THR A 117 7.89 2.56 22.85
N ARG A 118 9.12 2.31 22.42
CA ARG A 118 9.91 3.16 21.51
C ARG A 118 10.25 2.41 20.23
N GLN A 119 11.27 2.88 19.51
CA GLN A 119 11.66 2.31 18.23
C GLN A 119 12.21 0.87 18.37
N ALA A 120 11.76 -0.02 17.48
CA ALA A 120 12.31 -1.36 17.33
C ALA A 120 13.08 -1.42 15.99
N ARG A 121 14.39 -1.67 16.05
CA ARG A 121 15.27 -1.61 14.89
C ARG A 121 15.84 -2.99 14.58
N PHE A 122 15.41 -3.54 13.43
CA PHE A 122 15.90 -4.79 12.85
C PHE A 122 16.58 -4.54 11.49
N SER A 123 17.07 -3.32 11.25
CA SER A 123 17.77 -2.97 10.00
C SER A 123 19.00 -3.86 9.80
N HIS A 124 19.18 -4.40 8.59
CA HIS A 124 20.25 -5.34 8.24
C HIS A 124 20.25 -6.64 9.06
N ALA A 125 19.22 -6.95 9.85
CA ALA A 125 19.13 -8.22 10.57
C ALA A 125 18.89 -9.39 9.59
N VAL A 126 19.41 -10.58 9.96
CA VAL A 126 19.23 -11.81 9.18
C VAL A 126 18.45 -12.83 10.00
N PHE A 127 17.32 -13.28 9.47
CA PHE A 127 16.50 -14.31 10.06
C PHE A 127 16.60 -15.58 9.20
N HIS A 128 17.35 -16.57 9.67
CA HIS A 128 17.55 -17.82 8.93
C HIS A 128 16.35 -18.76 9.04
N GLU A 129 15.65 -18.71 10.16
CA GLU A 129 14.49 -19.55 10.47
C GLU A 129 13.21 -18.70 10.61
N HIS A 130 12.27 -19.11 11.46
CA HIS A 130 11.01 -18.43 11.66
C HIS A 130 11.15 -17.23 12.60
N ALA A 131 10.57 -16.10 12.22
CA ALA A 131 10.47 -14.90 13.05
C ALA A 131 9.00 -14.58 13.32
N GLU A 132 8.61 -14.61 14.60
CA GLU A 132 7.22 -14.47 15.03
C GLU A 132 7.02 -13.20 15.83
N PHE A 133 6.02 -12.40 15.43
CA PHE A 133 5.60 -11.15 16.05
C PHE A 133 4.09 -11.17 16.33
N ASP A 134 3.61 -12.30 16.86
CA ASP A 134 2.20 -12.49 17.15
C ASP A 134 1.77 -11.64 18.34
N GLN A 135 0.68 -10.90 18.18
CA GLN A 135 0.12 -10.03 19.21
C GLN A 135 1.12 -9.04 19.84
N CYS A 136 2.20 -8.72 19.12
CA CYS A 136 3.11 -7.64 19.51
C CYS A 136 2.40 -6.29 19.58
N HIS A 137 2.96 -5.37 20.36
CA HIS A 137 2.51 -3.99 20.44
C HIS A 137 3.63 -3.03 20.11
N PHE A 138 3.55 -2.40 18.92
CA PHE A 138 4.49 -1.36 18.49
C PHE A 138 3.83 0.02 18.62
N ARG A 139 4.37 0.88 19.49
CA ARG A 139 3.87 2.25 19.67
C ARG A 139 4.51 3.25 18.72
N GLU A 140 5.77 3.02 18.36
CA GLU A 140 6.54 3.87 17.48
C GLU A 140 6.98 3.11 16.22
N ALA A 141 8.03 3.60 15.56
CA ALA A 141 8.53 3.03 14.32
C ALA A 141 9.22 1.68 14.51
N VAL A 142 8.95 0.76 13.59
CA VAL A 142 9.63 -0.53 13.46
C VAL A 142 10.35 -0.55 12.12
N SER A 143 11.63 -0.89 12.12
CA SER A 143 12.44 -0.93 10.91
C SER A 143 13.04 -2.31 10.66
N PHE A 144 12.77 -2.84 9.45
CA PHE A 144 13.36 -4.03 8.86
C PHE A 144 14.09 -3.69 7.55
N ASP A 145 14.50 -2.43 7.37
CA ASP A 145 15.17 -2.02 6.15
C ASP A 145 16.48 -2.82 5.95
N TRP A 146 16.68 -3.29 4.71
CA TRP A 146 17.80 -4.16 4.35
C TRP A 146 17.88 -5.48 5.14
N ALA A 147 16.84 -5.85 5.88
CA ALA A 147 16.79 -7.14 6.55
C ALA A 147 16.65 -8.29 5.54
N ARG A 148 17.14 -9.46 5.90
CA ARG A 148 16.95 -10.69 5.13
C ARG A 148 16.16 -11.71 5.94
N VAL A 149 15.10 -12.23 5.34
CA VAL A 149 14.26 -13.29 5.92
C VAL A 149 14.32 -14.51 5.02
N CYS A 150 14.91 -15.60 5.53
CA CYS A 150 15.14 -16.81 4.73
C CYS A 150 13.94 -17.76 4.75
N LYS A 151 13.20 -17.86 5.87
CA LYS A 151 12.03 -18.74 5.97
C LYS A 151 10.71 -17.99 6.08
N SER A 152 10.36 -17.50 7.26
CA SER A 152 9.06 -16.83 7.44
C SER A 152 9.14 -15.64 8.39
N LEU A 153 8.21 -14.71 8.17
CA LEU A 153 8.01 -13.54 9.02
C LEU A 153 6.51 -13.37 9.26
N TRP A 154 6.08 -13.45 10.52
CA TRP A 154 4.66 -13.44 10.88
C TRP A 154 4.33 -12.26 11.77
N PHE A 155 3.31 -11.48 11.36
CA PHE A 155 2.66 -10.45 12.17
C PHE A 155 1.19 -10.79 12.29
N SER A 156 0.75 -11.21 13.47
CA SER A 156 -0.63 -11.56 13.71
C SER A 156 -1.18 -10.72 14.87
N GLY A 157 -2.28 -10.04 14.62
CA GLY A 157 -3.03 -9.28 15.61
C GLY A 157 -4.22 -10.08 16.15
N SER A 158 -4.92 -9.52 17.10
CA SER A 158 -6.20 -10.02 17.57
C SER A 158 -7.32 -9.02 17.26
N ASP A 159 -8.59 -9.46 17.34
CA ASP A 159 -9.74 -8.56 17.14
C ASP A 159 -9.79 -7.41 18.14
N LYS A 160 -9.09 -7.54 19.28
CA LYS A 160 -9.09 -6.56 20.38
C LYS A 160 -7.84 -5.69 20.42
N THR A 161 -6.72 -6.17 19.89
CA THR A 161 -5.42 -5.51 20.02
C THR A 161 -4.77 -5.34 18.64
N SER A 162 -4.38 -4.11 18.32
CA SER A 162 -3.64 -3.82 17.08
C SER A 162 -2.15 -4.03 17.34
N VAL A 163 -1.48 -4.75 16.43
CA VAL A 163 -0.01 -4.91 16.46
C VAL A 163 0.67 -3.55 16.30
N PHE A 164 0.16 -2.73 15.40
CA PHE A 164 0.66 -1.39 15.15
C PHE A 164 -0.33 -0.35 15.71
N GLU A 165 0.09 0.41 16.72
CA GLU A 165 -0.73 1.48 17.29
C GLU A 165 -0.91 2.66 16.31
N PRO A 166 -1.96 3.49 16.47
CA PRO A 166 -2.12 4.69 15.68
C PRO A 166 -0.90 5.63 15.80
N GLY A 167 -0.24 5.91 14.68
CA GLY A 167 0.99 6.72 14.64
C GLY A 167 2.28 5.91 14.57
N SER A 168 2.24 4.60 14.75
CA SER A 168 3.39 3.74 14.48
C SER A 168 3.63 3.58 12.97
N SER A 169 4.81 3.12 12.60
CA SER A 169 5.17 2.85 11.21
C SER A 169 6.02 1.58 11.08
N LEU A 170 5.86 0.90 9.95
CA LEU A 170 6.69 -0.24 9.57
C LEU A 170 7.52 0.12 8.34
N ASN A 171 8.81 -0.10 8.40
CA ASN A 171 9.73 0.11 7.28
C ASN A 171 10.30 -1.23 6.81
N LEU A 172 9.90 -1.67 5.61
CA LEU A 172 10.38 -2.90 4.96
C LEU A 172 11.28 -2.61 3.75
N GLN A 173 11.74 -1.35 3.58
CA GLN A 173 12.47 -0.95 2.38
C GLN A 173 13.72 -1.79 2.17
N PHE A 174 13.89 -2.28 0.95
CA PHE A 174 15.03 -3.10 0.55
C PHE A 174 15.21 -4.40 1.35
N ALA A 175 14.24 -4.78 2.18
CA ALA A 175 14.24 -6.09 2.79
C ALA A 175 14.09 -7.18 1.73
N THR A 176 14.81 -8.27 1.91
CA THR A 176 14.80 -9.44 1.01
C THR A 176 14.15 -10.62 1.69
N PHE A 177 13.26 -11.27 0.97
CA PHE A 177 12.51 -12.44 1.45
C PHE A 177 12.77 -13.61 0.51
N ASP A 178 13.45 -14.65 0.99
CA ASP A 178 13.76 -15.84 0.17
C ASP A 178 12.47 -16.62 -0.14
N ARG A 179 11.46 -16.52 0.75
CA ARG A 179 10.11 -17.09 0.61
C ARG A 179 9.03 -16.02 0.86
N PRO A 180 8.74 -15.15 -0.12
CA PRO A 180 7.79 -14.06 0.10
C PRO A 180 6.36 -14.54 0.42
N GLU A 181 5.96 -15.75 -0.02
CA GLU A 181 4.69 -16.38 0.34
C GLU A 181 4.56 -16.79 1.81
N ALA A 182 5.68 -16.89 2.52
CA ALA A 182 5.75 -17.17 3.95
C ALA A 182 5.80 -15.91 4.82
N VAL A 183 5.69 -14.72 4.22
CA VAL A 183 5.50 -13.45 4.95
C VAL A 183 4.02 -13.24 5.16
N VAL A 184 3.57 -13.27 6.41
CA VAL A 184 2.16 -13.28 6.78
C VAL A 184 1.81 -12.05 7.61
N PHE A 185 0.78 -11.34 7.18
CA PHE A 185 0.13 -10.29 7.96
C PHE A 185 -1.32 -10.71 8.21
N SER A 186 -1.70 -10.92 9.47
CA SER A 186 -3.03 -11.38 9.85
C SER A 186 -3.67 -10.47 10.89
N SER A 187 -4.91 -10.04 10.66
CA SER A 187 -5.68 -9.18 11.59
C SER A 187 -4.94 -7.90 12.00
N VAL A 188 -4.24 -7.26 11.06
CA VAL A 188 -3.43 -6.05 11.30
C VAL A 188 -3.88 -4.90 10.41
N ARG A 189 -3.64 -3.67 10.89
CA ARG A 189 -3.80 -2.47 10.08
C ARG A 189 -2.49 -2.15 9.39
N LEU A 190 -2.53 -1.95 8.07
CA LEU A 190 -1.34 -1.71 7.24
C LEU A 190 -1.50 -0.43 6.43
N HIS A 191 -0.37 0.15 6.02
CA HIS A 191 -0.30 1.29 5.12
C HIS A 191 0.50 0.96 3.86
N PRO A 192 0.08 1.35 2.65
CA PRO A 192 0.83 1.09 1.42
C PRO A 192 2.25 1.65 1.42
N ALA A 193 2.49 2.76 2.11
CA ALA A 193 3.83 3.36 2.25
C ALA A 193 4.86 2.41 2.90
N TRP A 194 4.43 1.47 3.72
CA TRP A 194 5.30 0.51 4.40
C TRP A 194 5.93 -0.52 3.45
N PHE A 195 5.35 -0.68 2.25
CA PHE A 195 5.79 -1.63 1.22
C PHE A 195 6.54 -0.96 0.07
N VAL A 196 6.96 0.31 0.24
CA VAL A 196 7.80 1.01 -0.73
C VAL A 196 9.15 0.30 -0.83
N ASN A 197 9.66 0.12 -2.06
CA ASN A 197 10.90 -0.61 -2.35
C ASN A 197 10.94 -2.05 -1.82
N THR A 198 9.78 -2.68 -1.61
CA THR A 198 9.63 -4.07 -1.16
C THR A 198 8.76 -4.83 -2.15
N ASP A 199 9.04 -6.10 -2.39
CA ASP A 199 8.20 -6.95 -3.23
C ASP A 199 7.13 -7.67 -2.42
N ALA A 200 6.01 -6.98 -2.17
CA ALA A 200 4.86 -7.51 -1.45
C ALA A 200 3.87 -8.30 -2.33
N GLY A 201 4.21 -8.56 -3.60
CA GLY A 201 3.30 -9.19 -4.55
C GLY A 201 2.84 -10.59 -4.14
N LYS A 202 3.64 -11.31 -3.34
CA LYS A 202 3.33 -12.68 -2.90
C LYS A 202 3.09 -12.81 -1.38
N PHE A 203 3.06 -11.70 -0.63
CA PHE A 203 2.82 -11.77 0.81
C PHE A 203 1.39 -12.25 1.10
N ALA A 204 1.24 -13.00 2.20
CA ALA A 204 -0.06 -13.46 2.67
C ALA A 204 -0.72 -12.39 3.55
N PHE A 205 -1.81 -11.81 3.08
CA PHE A 205 -2.59 -10.84 3.83
C PHE A 205 -3.94 -11.45 4.22
N THR A 206 -4.20 -11.67 5.52
CA THR A 206 -5.43 -12.26 6.03
C THR A 206 -6.11 -11.31 7.00
N LYS A 207 -7.39 -10.98 6.77
CA LYS A 207 -8.17 -10.04 7.61
C LYS A 207 -7.46 -8.70 7.87
N VAL A 208 -6.61 -8.25 6.96
CA VAL A 208 -5.92 -6.96 7.08
C VAL A 208 -6.88 -5.81 6.81
N THR A 209 -6.67 -4.71 7.51
CA THR A 209 -7.40 -3.46 7.28
C THR A 209 -6.47 -2.43 6.66
N TRP A 210 -6.86 -1.94 5.50
CA TRP A 210 -6.19 -0.83 4.84
C TRP A 210 -6.84 0.49 5.25
N PRO A 211 -6.13 1.64 5.20
CA PRO A 211 -6.77 2.94 5.35
C PRO A 211 -7.91 3.06 4.35
N GLN A 212 -8.92 3.90 4.62
CA GLN A 212 -10.11 4.01 3.76
C GLN A 212 -9.71 4.33 2.31
N LEU A 213 -9.43 3.28 1.52
CA LEU A 213 -8.93 3.37 0.14
C LEU A 213 -9.90 4.17 -0.76
N ALA A 214 -11.20 4.19 -0.42
CA ALA A 214 -12.19 4.98 -1.13
C ALA A 214 -12.02 6.50 -0.95
N ARG A 215 -11.42 6.95 0.14
CA ARG A 215 -11.10 8.35 0.40
C ARG A 215 -9.63 8.58 0.12
N LEU A 216 -9.31 9.26 -0.95
CA LEU A 216 -7.92 9.51 -1.43
C LEU A 216 -7.02 10.30 -0.46
N ARG A 217 -7.51 10.63 0.72
CA ARG A 217 -6.78 11.38 1.75
C ARG A 217 -5.54 10.60 2.24
N TRP A 218 -5.64 9.28 2.36
CA TRP A 218 -4.53 8.43 2.78
C TRP A 218 -3.31 8.50 1.85
N ILE A 219 -3.52 8.75 0.54
CA ILE A 219 -2.42 8.90 -0.42
C ILE A 219 -1.50 10.06 -0.03
N TRP A 220 -2.06 11.15 0.51
CA TRP A 220 -1.28 12.28 0.98
C TRP A 220 -0.54 11.99 2.28
N GLU A 221 -1.16 11.26 3.20
CA GLU A 221 -0.56 10.85 4.46
C GLU A 221 0.61 9.89 4.19
N ASP A 222 0.40 8.87 3.34
CA ASP A 222 1.44 7.93 2.93
C ASP A 222 2.55 8.61 2.10
N LEU A 223 2.20 9.54 1.22
CA LEU A 223 3.19 10.28 0.45
C LEU A 223 4.06 11.17 1.35
N GLN A 224 3.48 11.80 2.37
CA GLN A 224 4.25 12.54 3.36
C GLN A 224 5.17 11.60 4.17
N ALA A 225 4.68 10.45 4.60
CA ALA A 225 5.49 9.45 5.29
C ALA A 225 6.71 9.01 4.45
N VAL A 226 6.52 8.77 3.15
CA VAL A 226 7.62 8.44 2.23
C VAL A 226 8.60 9.60 2.06
N LYS A 227 8.11 10.85 2.02
CA LYS A 227 8.96 12.06 1.89
C LYS A 227 9.78 12.38 3.14
N THR A 228 9.25 12.07 4.32
CA THR A 228 9.91 12.34 5.61
C THR A 228 10.82 11.20 6.05
N GLY A 229 10.72 10.02 5.41
CA GLY A 229 11.64 8.91 5.61
C GLY A 229 13.09 9.25 5.19
N ASP A 230 14.01 8.31 5.37
CA ASP A 230 15.43 8.55 5.07
C ASP A 230 15.62 9.01 3.61
N PRO A 231 16.09 10.25 3.38
CA PRO A 231 16.29 10.77 2.03
C PRO A 231 17.35 10.01 1.24
N LYS A 232 18.23 9.24 1.90
CA LYS A 232 19.24 8.39 1.22
C LYS A 232 18.65 7.07 0.72
N ALA A 233 17.55 6.61 1.33
CA ALA A 233 16.83 5.41 0.90
C ALA A 233 15.88 5.67 -0.28
N ALA A 234 15.57 6.92 -0.60
CA ALA A 234 14.69 7.29 -1.70
C ALA A 234 15.41 7.12 -3.07
N LEU A 235 15.44 5.90 -3.59
CA LEU A 235 15.80 5.63 -4.98
C LEU A 235 14.65 6.09 -5.91
N GLY A 236 14.57 7.38 -6.21
CA GLY A 236 13.57 7.93 -7.13
C GLY A 236 12.61 8.95 -6.52
N GLU A 237 11.61 9.37 -7.30
CA GLU A 237 10.57 10.27 -6.79
C GLU A 237 9.62 9.50 -5.85
N PRO A 238 9.24 10.07 -4.69
CA PRO A 238 8.34 9.42 -3.71
C PRO A 238 7.01 8.95 -4.33
N GLU A 239 6.47 9.73 -5.26
CA GLU A 239 5.25 9.41 -5.99
C GLU A 239 5.40 8.14 -6.86
N GLU A 240 6.57 7.97 -7.49
CA GLU A 240 6.86 6.81 -8.32
C GLU A 240 7.02 5.54 -7.45
N SER A 241 7.78 5.64 -6.37
CA SER A 241 8.02 4.52 -5.44
C SER A 241 6.72 4.03 -4.80
N LEU A 242 5.87 4.94 -4.33
CA LEU A 242 4.57 4.59 -3.77
C LEU A 242 3.61 4.05 -4.84
N SER A 243 3.68 4.56 -6.09
CA SER A 243 2.90 4.01 -7.21
C SER A 243 3.25 2.55 -7.48
N ILE A 244 4.54 2.20 -7.47
CA ILE A 244 5.01 0.81 -7.65
C ILE A 244 4.52 -0.09 -6.51
N ALA A 245 4.61 0.38 -5.26
CA ALA A 245 4.10 -0.37 -4.11
C ALA A 245 2.59 -0.65 -4.25
N CYS A 246 1.79 0.37 -4.61
CA CYS A 246 0.36 0.20 -4.89
C CYS A 246 0.09 -0.78 -6.04
N GLN A 247 0.91 -0.79 -7.10
CA GLN A 247 0.75 -1.76 -8.19
C GLN A 247 0.97 -3.20 -7.72
N ARG A 248 2.01 -3.46 -6.91
CA ARG A 248 2.29 -4.78 -6.34
C ARG A 248 1.18 -5.24 -5.40
N LEU A 249 0.68 -4.35 -4.54
CA LEU A 249 -0.45 -4.63 -3.67
C LEU A 249 -1.75 -4.88 -4.46
N ALA A 250 -1.94 -4.21 -5.61
CA ALA A 250 -3.08 -4.45 -6.48
C ALA A 250 -3.03 -5.86 -7.10
N VAL A 251 -1.85 -6.30 -7.57
CA VAL A 251 -1.64 -7.66 -8.09
C VAL A 251 -1.91 -8.69 -7.01
N ASN A 252 -1.30 -8.53 -5.83
CA ASN A 252 -1.54 -9.41 -4.69
C ASN A 252 -3.04 -9.52 -4.34
N SER A 253 -3.73 -8.38 -4.27
CA SER A 253 -5.16 -8.34 -3.94
C SER A 253 -6.02 -9.02 -5.01
N GLU A 254 -5.63 -8.94 -6.30
CA GLU A 254 -6.32 -9.60 -7.40
C GLU A 254 -6.13 -11.13 -7.36
N GLU A 255 -4.92 -11.60 -7.14
CA GLU A 255 -4.60 -13.03 -6.99
C GLU A 255 -5.35 -13.65 -5.81
N ASN A 256 -5.59 -12.89 -4.74
CA ASN A 256 -6.34 -13.30 -3.56
C ASN A 256 -7.84 -12.93 -3.63
N GLN A 257 -8.38 -12.63 -4.82
CA GLN A 257 -9.80 -12.37 -5.09
C GLN A 257 -10.38 -11.16 -4.31
N ARG A 258 -9.53 -10.25 -3.81
CA ARG A 258 -9.95 -9.01 -3.15
C ARG A 258 -10.03 -7.86 -4.15
N TYR A 259 -11.02 -7.93 -5.02
CA TYR A 259 -11.13 -7.07 -6.21
C TYR A 259 -11.36 -5.59 -5.88
N ASP A 260 -12.07 -5.27 -4.79
CA ASP A 260 -12.29 -3.90 -4.36
C ASP A 260 -10.99 -3.23 -3.92
N ASP A 261 -10.15 -3.93 -3.13
CA ASP A 261 -8.84 -3.46 -2.73
C ASP A 261 -7.92 -3.31 -3.96
N ALA A 262 -7.92 -4.30 -4.86
CA ALA A 262 -7.14 -4.26 -6.10
C ALA A 262 -7.50 -3.04 -6.97
N SER A 263 -8.80 -2.75 -7.13
CA SER A 263 -9.29 -1.58 -7.85
C SER A 263 -8.82 -0.27 -7.22
N ALA A 264 -8.91 -0.18 -5.89
CA ALA A 264 -8.51 1.01 -5.15
C ALA A 264 -6.98 1.25 -5.25
N PHE A 265 -6.18 0.20 -5.12
CA PHE A 265 -4.73 0.29 -5.29
C PHE A 265 -4.32 0.67 -6.71
N ARG A 266 -4.97 0.12 -7.76
CA ARG A 266 -4.71 0.53 -9.15
C ARG A 266 -5.05 1.99 -9.38
N TYR A 267 -6.19 2.44 -8.86
CA TYR A 267 -6.55 3.86 -8.93
C TYR A 267 -5.48 4.73 -8.28
N ALA A 268 -5.03 4.38 -7.07
CA ALA A 268 -3.99 5.10 -6.35
C ALA A 268 -2.67 5.13 -7.13
N ALA A 269 -2.25 4.00 -7.68
CA ALA A 269 -1.02 3.89 -8.47
C ALA A 269 -1.04 4.81 -9.69
N MET A 270 -2.15 4.84 -10.43
CA MET A 270 -2.31 5.71 -11.60
C MET A 270 -2.38 7.19 -11.22
N ASP A 271 -3.04 7.53 -10.10
CA ASP A 271 -3.12 8.92 -9.63
C ASP A 271 -1.76 9.45 -9.16
N LEU A 272 -0.98 8.63 -8.46
CA LEU A 272 0.40 8.94 -8.06
C LEU A 272 1.30 9.13 -9.28
N ARG A 273 1.23 8.22 -10.27
CA ARG A 273 1.99 8.32 -11.51
C ARG A 273 1.66 9.60 -12.27
N ARG A 274 0.38 9.98 -12.37
CA ARG A 274 -0.06 11.24 -12.97
C ARG A 274 0.55 12.46 -12.28
N ARG A 275 0.80 12.40 -10.97
CA ARG A 275 1.36 13.49 -10.16
C ARG A 275 2.88 13.56 -10.20
N SER A 276 3.57 12.47 -10.55
CA SER A 276 5.03 12.45 -10.71
C SER A 276 5.49 13.43 -11.79
N LYS A 277 6.62 14.11 -11.53
CA LYS A 277 7.16 15.14 -12.42
C LYS A 277 7.63 14.62 -13.78
N LYS A 278 8.03 13.34 -13.86
CA LYS A 278 8.48 12.69 -15.09
C LYS A 278 7.45 12.70 -16.23
N PHE A 279 6.14 12.75 -15.90
CA PHE A 279 5.04 12.62 -16.86
C PHE A 279 4.34 13.94 -17.21
N ARG A 280 4.98 15.10 -17.01
CA ARG A 280 4.38 16.43 -17.28
C ARG A 280 4.20 16.81 -18.75
N GLY A 281 4.58 15.96 -19.73
CA GLY A 281 4.45 16.22 -21.17
C GLY A 281 3.05 15.97 -21.76
N LEU A 282 2.99 15.66 -23.06
CA LEU A 282 1.74 15.37 -23.79
C LEU A 282 0.93 14.23 -23.20
N LEU A 283 1.61 13.21 -22.64
CA LEU A 283 0.97 12.07 -21.96
C LEU A 283 0.21 12.48 -20.70
N TRP A 284 0.66 13.52 -19.99
CA TRP A 284 -0.06 14.05 -18.83
C TRP A 284 -1.47 14.55 -19.21
N ARG A 285 -1.63 15.14 -20.39
CA ARG A 285 -2.95 15.59 -20.88
C ARG A 285 -3.88 14.42 -21.13
N LEU A 286 -3.41 13.33 -21.74
CA LEU A 286 -4.21 12.12 -21.97
C LEU A 286 -4.56 11.40 -20.67
N GLU A 287 -3.62 11.27 -19.74
CA GLU A 287 -3.88 10.70 -18.42
C GLU A 287 -4.89 11.53 -17.62
N TRP A 288 -4.83 12.88 -17.74
CA TRP A 288 -5.80 13.76 -17.11
C TRP A 288 -7.21 13.57 -17.65
N TRP A 289 -7.35 13.48 -18.99
CA TRP A 289 -8.64 13.22 -19.64
C TRP A 289 -9.18 11.84 -19.29
N TYR A 290 -8.34 10.83 -19.25
CA TYR A 290 -8.73 9.48 -18.84
C TYR A 290 -9.18 9.42 -17.37
N TRP A 291 -8.44 10.10 -16.49
CA TRP A 291 -8.87 10.27 -15.10
C TRP A 291 -10.21 11.00 -14.99
N PHE A 292 -10.40 12.10 -15.72
CA PHE A 292 -11.62 12.89 -15.69
C PHE A 292 -12.80 12.07 -16.22
N ALA A 293 -12.69 11.46 -17.40
CA ALA A 293 -13.75 10.76 -18.11
C ALA A 293 -14.23 9.49 -17.40
N SER A 294 -13.34 8.72 -16.74
CA SER A 294 -13.69 7.39 -16.23
C SER A 294 -13.10 7.05 -14.86
N GLY A 295 -12.25 7.92 -14.29
CA GLY A 295 -11.47 7.56 -13.11
C GLY A 295 -10.63 6.31 -13.37
N TYR A 296 -9.92 6.29 -14.50
CA TYR A 296 -9.09 5.16 -14.96
C TYR A 296 -9.85 3.85 -15.21
N SER A 297 -11.15 3.97 -15.54
CA SER A 297 -12.08 2.83 -15.67
C SER A 297 -12.25 2.00 -14.37
N GLU A 298 -12.02 2.62 -13.21
CA GLU A 298 -12.25 2.00 -11.89
C GLU A 298 -13.48 2.61 -11.16
N ARG A 299 -14.04 3.73 -11.67
CA ARG A 299 -15.14 4.47 -11.04
C ARG A 299 -16.40 4.49 -11.91
N LEU A 300 -17.27 3.45 -11.77
CA LEU A 300 -18.50 3.29 -12.57
C LEU A 300 -19.42 4.53 -12.52
N VAL A 301 -19.72 5.02 -11.31
CA VAL A 301 -20.62 6.17 -11.12
C VAL A 301 -20.07 7.42 -11.82
N ARG A 302 -18.76 7.66 -11.76
CA ARG A 302 -18.10 8.78 -12.44
C ARG A 302 -18.25 8.69 -13.96
N SER A 303 -17.94 7.51 -14.51
CA SER A 303 -18.03 7.30 -15.97
C SER A 303 -19.45 7.48 -16.49
N ALA A 304 -20.45 6.99 -15.74
CA ALA A 304 -21.86 7.19 -16.06
C ALA A 304 -22.28 8.66 -15.94
N ALA A 305 -21.83 9.36 -14.88
CA ALA A 305 -22.14 10.79 -14.68
C ALA A 305 -21.54 11.67 -15.79
N VAL A 306 -20.32 11.37 -16.26
CA VAL A 306 -19.70 12.10 -17.38
C VAL A 306 -20.47 11.85 -18.68
N LEU A 307 -20.90 10.60 -18.94
CA LEU A 307 -21.72 10.27 -20.11
C LEU A 307 -23.04 11.04 -20.10
N ALA A 308 -23.74 11.04 -18.95
CA ALA A 308 -24.97 11.82 -18.78
C ALA A 308 -24.71 13.34 -18.93
N GLY A 309 -23.59 13.83 -18.37
CA GLY A 309 -23.20 15.24 -18.53
C GLY A 309 -22.96 15.64 -19.99
N ILE A 310 -22.31 14.80 -20.78
CA ILE A 310 -22.12 14.99 -22.24
C ILE A 310 -23.50 15.05 -22.91
N TRP A 311 -24.38 14.08 -22.62
CA TRP A 311 -25.71 14.02 -23.19
C TRP A 311 -26.52 15.29 -22.91
N PHE A 312 -26.59 15.74 -21.67
CA PHE A 312 -27.31 16.97 -21.30
C PHE A 312 -26.66 18.23 -21.88
N LEU A 313 -25.34 18.30 -21.93
CA LEU A 313 -24.59 19.41 -22.51
C LEU A 313 -24.96 19.59 -24.00
N PHE A 314 -24.85 18.49 -24.80
CA PHE A 314 -25.20 18.56 -26.23
C PHE A 314 -26.69 18.79 -26.46
N THR A 315 -27.58 18.21 -25.65
CA THR A 315 -29.00 18.53 -25.64
C THR A 315 -29.23 20.05 -25.52
N PHE A 316 -28.59 20.68 -24.52
CA PHE A 316 -28.68 22.13 -24.34
C PHE A 316 -28.11 22.90 -25.54
N LEU A 317 -26.93 22.52 -26.04
CA LEU A 317 -26.31 23.19 -27.18
C LEU A 317 -27.18 23.10 -28.44
N TYR A 318 -27.88 22.01 -28.67
CA TYR A 318 -28.80 21.84 -29.81
C TYR A 318 -30.06 22.75 -29.74
N THR A 319 -30.44 23.19 -28.55
CA THR A 319 -31.47 24.21 -28.42
C THR A 319 -31.03 25.63 -28.80
N GLN A 320 -29.69 25.84 -28.97
CA GLN A 320 -29.11 27.16 -29.33
C GLN A 320 -28.75 27.26 -30.82
N VAL A 321 -28.79 26.15 -31.57
CA VAL A 321 -28.40 26.13 -32.99
C VAL A 321 -29.55 25.69 -33.88
N ASN A 322 -29.50 26.12 -35.12
CA ASN A 322 -30.60 25.91 -36.07
C ASN A 322 -30.46 24.62 -36.87
N PHE A 323 -31.58 23.96 -37.07
CA PHE A 323 -31.73 22.74 -37.86
C PHE A 323 -32.74 22.94 -38.98
N VAL A 324 -32.62 22.20 -40.09
CA VAL A 324 -33.54 22.21 -41.26
C VAL A 324 -34.39 20.96 -41.22
N ARG A 325 -35.70 21.14 -41.11
CA ARG A 325 -36.66 20.06 -41.33
C ARG A 325 -37.01 20.01 -42.80
N TRP A 326 -36.88 18.83 -43.42
CA TRP A 326 -37.36 18.52 -44.75
C TRP A 326 -38.76 17.94 -44.60
N GLU A 327 -39.78 18.63 -45.22
CA GLU A 327 -41.08 17.99 -45.44
C GLU A 327 -41.00 17.09 -46.64
N PRO A 328 -41.49 15.83 -46.58
CA PRO A 328 -41.44 14.90 -47.69
C PRO A 328 -42.55 15.15 -48.72
N LYS A 329 -42.14 15.02 -49.96
CA LYS A 329 -42.95 14.86 -51.18
C LYS A 329 -43.84 16.03 -51.62
N VAL A 330 -43.32 16.71 -52.60
CA VAL A 330 -44.12 17.51 -53.51
C VAL A 330 -44.17 16.79 -54.86
N GLU A 331 -45.34 16.43 -55.30
CA GLU A 331 -45.54 15.68 -56.57
C GLU A 331 -45.41 16.55 -57.82
N ASN A 332 -45.33 17.90 -57.71
CA ASN A 332 -45.25 18.82 -58.85
C ASN A 332 -44.08 19.80 -58.73
N ALA A 333 -43.34 20.01 -59.84
CA ALA A 333 -42.14 20.88 -59.93
C ALA A 333 -42.41 22.36 -59.56
N ALA A 334 -43.66 22.87 -59.68
CA ALA A 334 -44.01 24.18 -59.25
C ALA A 334 -44.10 24.34 -57.73
N GLN A 335 -44.49 23.28 -57.00
CA GLN A 335 -44.54 23.25 -55.53
C GLN A 335 -43.18 23.04 -54.88
N VAL A 336 -42.19 22.52 -55.63
CA VAL A 336 -40.79 22.38 -55.14
C VAL A 336 -40.18 23.74 -54.82
N ARG A 337 -40.45 24.77 -55.65
CA ARG A 337 -39.95 26.13 -55.38
C ARG A 337 -40.58 26.79 -54.15
N THR A 338 -41.82 26.51 -53.84
CA THR A 338 -42.50 26.99 -52.63
C THR A 338 -42.16 26.16 -51.41
N ALA A 339 -41.96 24.86 -51.57
CA ALA A 339 -41.53 23.97 -50.49
C ALA A 339 -40.09 24.24 -49.98
N VAL A 340 -39.18 24.65 -50.88
CA VAL A 340 -37.84 25.10 -50.50
C VAL A 340 -37.88 26.40 -49.69
N ALA A 341 -38.89 27.26 -49.93
CA ALA A 341 -39.12 28.48 -49.17
C ALA A 341 -39.80 28.20 -47.80
N ALA A 342 -40.40 27.04 -47.62
CA ALA A 342 -41.06 26.62 -46.36
C ALA A 342 -40.19 25.69 -45.49
N ALA A 343 -38.90 25.48 -45.86
CA ALA A 343 -37.96 24.78 -44.99
C ALA A 343 -37.74 25.59 -43.70
N TRP A 344 -38.35 25.15 -42.62
CA TRP A 344 -38.27 25.82 -41.34
C TRP A 344 -36.90 25.66 -40.73
N ILE A 345 -36.15 26.74 -40.57
CA ILE A 345 -34.87 26.81 -39.89
C ILE A 345 -35.17 27.24 -38.46
N GLN A 346 -35.20 26.27 -37.52
CA GLN A 346 -35.48 26.53 -36.12
C GLN A 346 -34.54 25.71 -35.22
N PRO A 347 -34.26 26.21 -34.01
CA PRO A 347 -33.59 25.41 -32.98
C PRO A 347 -34.54 24.27 -32.53
N LEU A 348 -33.97 23.17 -32.06
CA LEU A 348 -34.70 22.03 -31.52
C LEU A 348 -35.35 22.41 -30.17
N LYS A 349 -36.56 21.94 -29.93
CA LYS A 349 -37.16 21.98 -28.58
C LYS A 349 -36.37 21.03 -27.67
N PHE A 350 -36.33 21.31 -26.39
CA PHE A 350 -35.52 20.53 -25.42
C PHE A 350 -35.82 19.03 -25.50
N THR A 351 -37.07 18.62 -25.58
CA THR A 351 -37.47 17.20 -25.71
C THR A 351 -37.00 16.56 -27.02
N GLU A 352 -37.04 17.31 -28.12
CA GLU A 352 -36.54 16.86 -29.43
C GLU A 352 -35.02 16.78 -29.41
N ALA A 353 -34.34 17.77 -28.83
CA ALA A 353 -32.90 17.81 -28.68
C ALA A 353 -32.37 16.64 -27.82
N LEU A 354 -33.13 16.23 -26.79
CA LEU A 354 -32.79 15.09 -25.95
C LEU A 354 -32.75 13.79 -26.75
N GLY A 355 -33.75 13.54 -27.58
CA GLY A 355 -33.80 12.38 -28.47
C GLY A 355 -32.75 12.44 -29.58
N TYR A 356 -32.53 13.65 -30.13
CA TYR A 356 -31.52 13.89 -31.17
C TYR A 356 -30.11 13.59 -30.69
N SER A 357 -29.74 14.12 -29.53
CA SER A 357 -28.44 13.85 -28.89
C SER A 357 -28.27 12.35 -28.60
N ALA A 358 -29.28 11.67 -28.04
CA ALA A 358 -29.19 10.22 -27.82
C ALA A 358 -28.96 9.43 -29.12
N ALA A 359 -29.63 9.82 -30.21
CA ALA A 359 -29.46 9.19 -31.51
C ALA A 359 -28.03 9.43 -32.08
N VAL A 360 -27.50 10.66 -31.96
CA VAL A 360 -26.13 10.98 -32.38
C VAL A 360 -25.10 10.17 -31.59
N MET A 361 -25.28 10.07 -30.26
CA MET A 361 -24.37 9.28 -29.40
C MET A 361 -24.38 7.79 -29.73
N THR A 362 -25.48 7.27 -30.26
CA THR A 362 -25.61 5.88 -30.75
C THR A 362 -25.23 5.72 -32.23
N LEU A 363 -24.54 6.71 -32.82
CA LEU A 363 -24.07 6.74 -34.21
C LEU A 363 -25.22 6.69 -35.23
N GLN A 364 -26.42 7.04 -34.88
CA GLN A 364 -27.54 7.20 -35.78
C GLN A 364 -27.45 8.57 -36.47
N LYS A 365 -28.10 8.70 -37.60
CA LYS A 365 -28.20 9.97 -38.33
C LYS A 365 -29.62 10.51 -38.19
N PRO A 366 -29.94 11.15 -37.05
CA PRO A 366 -31.29 11.64 -36.84
C PRO A 366 -31.64 12.81 -37.74
N GLU A 367 -32.92 12.97 -38.00
CA GLU A 367 -33.48 14.20 -38.56
C GLU A 367 -34.06 15.06 -37.45
N PRO A 368 -34.03 16.40 -37.55
CA PRO A 368 -33.65 17.22 -38.70
C PRO A 368 -32.15 17.41 -38.89
N ARG A 369 -31.71 17.79 -40.13
CA ARG A 369 -30.29 17.98 -40.44
C ARG A 369 -29.76 19.32 -39.94
N PRO A 370 -28.49 19.40 -39.48
CA PRO A 370 -27.88 20.65 -39.06
C PRO A 370 -27.74 21.63 -40.20
N SER A 371 -28.23 22.88 -40.05
CA SER A 371 -28.23 23.90 -41.09
C SER A 371 -26.95 24.72 -41.14
N SER A 372 -26.37 25.01 -39.98
CA SER A 372 -25.21 25.88 -39.85
C SER A 372 -23.90 25.08 -39.67
N LEU A 373 -22.74 25.70 -39.97
CA LEU A 373 -21.43 25.11 -39.75
C LEU A 373 -21.22 24.79 -38.24
N THR A 374 -21.71 25.63 -37.35
CA THR A 374 -21.68 25.42 -35.92
C THR A 374 -22.47 24.18 -35.49
N ALA A 375 -23.67 23.99 -36.01
CA ALA A 375 -24.45 22.80 -35.75
C ALA A 375 -23.81 21.53 -36.30
N LYS A 376 -23.22 21.57 -37.48
CA LYS A 376 -22.46 20.43 -38.06
C LYS A 376 -21.25 20.05 -37.22
N ASN A 377 -20.49 21.05 -36.72
CA ASN A 377 -19.33 20.82 -35.87
C ASN A 377 -19.74 20.25 -34.48
N LEU A 378 -20.85 20.69 -33.92
CA LEU A 378 -21.38 20.13 -32.68
C LEU A 378 -21.77 18.66 -32.85
N VAL A 379 -22.50 18.31 -33.93
CA VAL A 379 -22.87 16.92 -34.23
C VAL A 379 -21.61 16.07 -34.42
N LEU A 380 -20.59 16.56 -35.12
CA LEU A 380 -19.34 15.84 -35.34
C LEU A 380 -18.62 15.60 -33.99
N LEU A 381 -18.53 16.61 -33.13
CA LEU A 381 -17.93 16.49 -31.80
C LEU A 381 -18.66 15.45 -30.93
N GLU A 382 -19.97 15.48 -30.91
CA GLU A 382 -20.78 14.53 -30.14
C GLU A 382 -20.64 13.11 -30.69
N THR A 383 -20.61 12.94 -32.02
CA THR A 383 -20.39 11.64 -32.69
C THR A 383 -19.08 10.99 -32.30
N ILE A 384 -18.06 11.77 -31.88
CA ILE A 384 -16.79 11.27 -31.37
C ILE A 384 -16.83 11.06 -29.85
N LEU A 385 -17.28 12.07 -29.10
CA LEU A 385 -17.20 12.05 -27.63
C LEU A 385 -18.21 11.08 -27.00
N GLY A 386 -19.42 10.97 -27.55
CA GLY A 386 -20.46 10.09 -27.02
C GLY A 386 -20.05 8.61 -27.05
N PRO A 387 -19.74 8.04 -28.22
CA PRO A 387 -19.31 6.65 -28.32
C PRO A 387 -17.99 6.37 -27.56
N LEU A 388 -17.04 7.31 -27.54
CA LEU A 388 -15.80 7.17 -26.75
C LEU A 388 -16.10 7.02 -25.26
N GLN A 389 -16.97 7.89 -24.73
CA GLN A 389 -17.37 7.82 -23.33
C GLN A 389 -18.21 6.58 -23.01
N ALA A 390 -19.09 6.17 -23.92
CA ALA A 390 -19.85 4.92 -23.80
C ALA A 390 -18.92 3.70 -23.77
N ALA A 391 -17.88 3.67 -24.61
CA ALA A 391 -16.86 2.62 -24.59
C ALA A 391 -16.08 2.60 -23.25
N LEU A 392 -15.71 3.75 -22.72
CA LEU A 392 -15.06 3.84 -21.38
C LEU A 392 -15.99 3.33 -20.27
N LEU A 393 -17.29 3.65 -20.35
CA LEU A 393 -18.28 3.12 -19.40
C LEU A 393 -18.40 1.59 -19.54
N ALA A 394 -18.49 1.07 -20.77
CA ALA A 394 -18.57 -0.37 -21.01
C ALA A 394 -17.32 -1.10 -20.49
N LEU A 395 -16.13 -0.54 -20.67
CA LEU A 395 -14.89 -1.08 -20.08
C LEU A 395 -14.93 -1.09 -18.56
N THR A 396 -15.48 -0.04 -17.93
CA THR A 396 -15.62 0.04 -16.48
C THR A 396 -16.60 -1.02 -15.96
N VAL A 397 -17.74 -1.18 -16.65
CA VAL A 397 -18.72 -2.24 -16.36
C VAL A 397 -18.08 -3.62 -16.50
N ARG A 398 -17.46 -3.88 -17.65
CA ARG A 398 -16.78 -5.16 -17.90
C ARG A 398 -15.76 -5.49 -16.81
N ARG A 399 -14.90 -4.56 -16.42
CA ARG A 399 -13.92 -4.77 -15.36
C ARG A 399 -14.56 -5.12 -14.02
N ARG A 400 -15.72 -4.53 -13.70
CA ARG A 400 -16.41 -4.77 -12.45
C ARG A 400 -17.13 -6.13 -12.43
N PHE A 401 -17.78 -6.52 -13.52
CA PHE A 401 -18.60 -7.74 -13.59
C PHE A 401 -17.84 -9.01 -14.03
N MET A 402 -16.69 -8.90 -14.70
CA MET A 402 -15.88 -10.07 -15.04
C MET A 402 -14.95 -10.52 -13.90
N ARG A 403 -14.95 -9.80 -12.78
CA ARG A 403 -14.16 -10.11 -11.57
C ARG A 403 -15.02 -10.71 -10.45
N THR A 404 -16.32 -10.75 -10.62
CA THR A 404 -17.28 -11.49 -9.78
C THR A 404 -17.54 -12.87 -10.38
#